data_64cba375220efc96826d8fe6fbaf518c
#
_entry.id   64cba375220efc96826d8fe6fbaf518c
#
_cell.length_a   1.000
_cell.length_b   1.000
_cell.length_c   1.000
_cell.angle_alpha   90.00
_cell.angle_beta   90.00
_cell.angle_gamma   90.00
#
_symmetry.space_group_name_H-M   'P 1'
#
loop_
_entity.id
_entity.type
_entity.pdbx_description
1 polymer ?
#
loop_
_entity_poly.entity_id
_entity_poly.type
_entity_poly.pdbx_seq_one_letter_code
_entity_poly.pdbx_strand_id
1 'polypeptide(L)'
;DAKGLSTPVIDGKFALRASITGQIFLEDVFVDKDKILPKVQSFRGPFSCLNMAPYGIAWGAMGAAEFCWNAALEYALEREQFGKPLASKQLIQKKLADMQTEITLGLQSVLRLGRLIDENKMKPEMISLLKRNNCQKALDIARSSRDIHGGNGISDEYHVIRHCMNLEAVNTYEGTYDIHGLILGKSQTSYEAF
;
A
#
# COMPACT_ATOMS: atom_id res chain seq x y z
N ASP A 1 8.38 -25.15 -17.23
CA ASP A 1 8.29 -26.52 -16.65
C ASP A 1 9.70 -27.10 -16.52
N ALA A 2 10.39 -26.81 -15.43
CA ALA A 2 11.67 -27.42 -15.13
C ALA A 2 11.48 -28.59 -14.16
N LYS A 3 12.24 -29.67 -14.35
CA LYS A 3 12.25 -30.79 -13.40
C LYS A 3 12.73 -30.28 -12.04
N GLY A 4 12.00 -30.62 -10.98
CA GLY A 4 12.32 -30.15 -9.61
C GLY A 4 11.72 -28.79 -9.23
N LEU A 5 11.02 -28.09 -10.15
CA LEU A 5 10.28 -26.88 -9.84
C LEU A 5 8.82 -27.20 -9.52
N SER A 6 8.34 -26.69 -8.40
CA SER A 6 6.90 -26.67 -8.10
C SER A 6 6.47 -25.30 -7.56
N THR A 7 5.24 -24.88 -7.92
CA THR A 7 4.72 -23.55 -7.60
C THR A 7 3.29 -23.63 -7.07
N PRO A 8 3.06 -24.25 -5.90
CA PRO A 8 1.73 -24.35 -5.33
C PRO A 8 1.18 -22.98 -4.95
N VAL A 9 -0.12 -22.79 -5.12
CA VAL A 9 -0.83 -21.56 -4.74
C VAL A 9 -0.97 -21.51 -3.22
N ILE A 10 -0.83 -20.30 -2.67
CA ILE A 10 -1.13 -20.04 -1.27
C ILE A 10 -2.63 -19.77 -1.14
N ASP A 11 -3.34 -20.71 -0.51
CA ASP A 11 -4.75 -20.57 -0.18
C ASP A 11 -4.95 -19.82 1.14
N GLY A 12 -6.18 -19.33 1.38
CA GLY A 12 -6.58 -18.76 2.67
C GLY A 12 -6.06 -17.36 2.97
N LYS A 13 -5.55 -16.60 2.00
CA LYS A 13 -5.21 -15.19 2.23
C LYS A 13 -6.47 -14.36 2.53
N PHE A 14 -6.37 -13.43 3.48
CA PHE A 14 -7.42 -12.46 3.76
C PHE A 14 -7.25 -11.15 2.98
N ALA A 15 -6.05 -10.86 2.49
CA ALA A 15 -5.72 -9.67 1.71
C ALA A 15 -5.47 -10.00 0.25
N LEU A 16 -5.83 -9.10 -0.66
CA LEU A 16 -5.57 -9.21 -2.10
C LEU A 16 -6.00 -10.58 -2.67
N ARG A 17 -7.20 -11.04 -2.30
CA ARG A 17 -7.69 -12.38 -2.62
C ARG A 17 -7.85 -12.64 -4.11
N ALA A 18 -8.06 -11.60 -4.92
CA ALA A 18 -8.10 -11.70 -6.37
C ALA A 18 -6.70 -11.81 -7.02
N SER A 19 -5.63 -11.54 -6.27
CA SER A 19 -4.25 -11.70 -6.72
C SER A 19 -3.72 -13.06 -6.31
N ILE A 20 -3.48 -13.93 -7.28
CA ILE A 20 -2.92 -15.28 -7.02
C ILE A 20 -1.47 -15.11 -6.55
N THR A 21 -1.16 -15.70 -5.41
CA THR A 21 0.17 -15.74 -4.83
C THR A 21 0.57 -17.21 -4.65
N GLY A 22 1.80 -17.55 -5.01
CA GLY A 22 2.32 -18.92 -4.91
C GLY A 22 3.61 -18.99 -4.11
N GLN A 23 4.01 -20.22 -3.83
CA GLN A 23 5.33 -20.56 -3.33
C GLN A 23 6.19 -21.05 -4.49
N ILE A 24 7.50 -21.01 -4.34
CA ILE A 24 8.45 -21.56 -5.31
C ILE A 24 9.34 -22.56 -4.58
N PHE A 25 9.23 -23.84 -4.95
CA PHE A 25 10.12 -24.89 -4.46
C PHE A 25 11.07 -25.30 -5.57
N LEU A 26 12.36 -25.37 -5.24
CA LEU A 26 13.43 -25.71 -6.16
C LEU A 26 14.20 -26.91 -5.58
N GLU A 27 14.09 -28.07 -6.22
CA GLU A 27 14.78 -29.31 -5.85
C GLU A 27 15.71 -29.69 -7.00
N ASP A 28 16.99 -29.42 -6.87
CA ASP A 28 18.03 -29.70 -7.87
C ASP A 28 17.66 -29.22 -9.28
N VAL A 29 17.07 -28.04 -9.38
CA VAL A 29 16.63 -27.46 -10.66
C VAL A 29 17.85 -27.00 -11.46
N PHE A 30 18.08 -27.64 -12.60
CA PHE A 30 19.11 -27.22 -13.53
C PHE A 30 18.61 -26.08 -14.41
N VAL A 31 19.41 -25.02 -14.55
CA VAL A 31 19.12 -23.88 -15.42
C VAL A 31 20.31 -23.65 -16.35
N ASP A 32 20.07 -23.66 -17.65
CA ASP A 32 21.08 -23.36 -18.67
C ASP A 32 21.57 -21.91 -18.58
N LYS A 33 22.82 -21.67 -18.98
CA LYS A 33 23.43 -20.33 -18.97
C LYS A 33 22.68 -19.31 -19.83
N ASP A 34 22.05 -19.77 -20.92
CA ASP A 34 21.27 -18.92 -21.82
C ASP A 34 19.96 -18.40 -21.20
N LYS A 35 19.53 -18.97 -20.06
CA LYS A 35 18.37 -18.52 -19.28
C LYS A 35 18.68 -17.42 -18.28
N ILE A 36 19.96 -17.06 -18.11
CA ILE A 36 20.35 -15.92 -17.27
C ILE A 36 19.93 -14.62 -17.95
N LEU A 37 19.31 -13.72 -17.19
CA LEU A 37 18.92 -12.39 -17.69
C LEU A 37 20.17 -11.65 -18.24
N PRO A 38 20.19 -11.22 -19.53
CA PRO A 38 21.43 -10.90 -20.25
C PRO A 38 22.17 -9.67 -19.72
N LYS A 39 21.55 -8.81 -18.97
CA LYS A 39 22.17 -7.57 -18.42
C LYS A 39 22.27 -7.56 -16.91
N VAL A 40 22.01 -8.69 -16.26
CA VAL A 40 21.95 -8.80 -14.80
C VAL A 40 23.13 -9.64 -14.31
N GLN A 41 24.04 -9.03 -13.56
CA GLN A 41 25.20 -9.71 -13.00
C GLN A 41 25.15 -9.87 -11.48
N SER A 42 24.09 -9.33 -10.82
CA SER A 42 23.97 -9.35 -9.37
C SER A 42 22.53 -9.00 -8.93
N PHE A 43 22.30 -8.87 -7.63
CA PHE A 43 21.05 -8.36 -7.07
C PHE A 43 20.63 -6.97 -7.56
N ARG A 44 21.52 -6.22 -8.24
CA ARG A 44 21.16 -4.91 -8.82
C ARG A 44 20.04 -5.00 -9.83
N GLY A 45 19.89 -6.13 -10.54
CA GLY A 45 18.77 -6.36 -11.45
C GLY A 45 17.42 -6.31 -10.75
N PRO A 46 17.13 -7.23 -9.80
CA PRO A 46 15.89 -7.18 -8.99
C PRO A 46 15.69 -5.86 -8.26
N PHE A 47 16.73 -5.29 -7.65
CA PHE A 47 16.62 -4.01 -6.94
C PHE A 47 16.31 -2.83 -7.84
N SER A 48 16.65 -2.87 -9.14
CA SER A 48 16.24 -1.81 -10.07
C SER A 48 14.73 -1.71 -10.22
N CYS A 49 14.01 -2.84 -10.19
CA CYS A 49 12.55 -2.86 -10.17
C CYS A 49 12.01 -2.39 -8.82
N LEU A 50 12.55 -2.92 -7.71
CA LEU A 50 12.11 -2.58 -6.35
C LEU A 50 12.37 -1.10 -5.98
N ASN A 51 13.30 -0.43 -6.64
CA ASN A 51 13.55 0.99 -6.44
C ASN A 51 12.49 1.89 -7.11
N MET A 52 11.72 1.38 -8.08
CA MET A 52 10.72 2.15 -8.82
C MET A 52 9.28 1.72 -8.54
N ALA A 53 9.03 0.42 -8.39
CA ALA A 53 7.68 -0.13 -8.23
C ALA A 53 6.89 0.49 -7.05
N PRO A 54 7.51 0.77 -5.88
CA PRO A 54 6.79 1.36 -4.75
C PRO A 54 6.21 2.76 -5.01
N TYR A 55 6.67 3.45 -6.07
CA TYR A 55 6.04 4.70 -6.52
C TYR A 55 4.59 4.48 -6.96
N GLY A 56 4.34 3.46 -7.77
CA GLY A 56 2.98 3.07 -8.17
C GLY A 56 2.12 2.63 -6.98
N ILE A 57 2.73 1.94 -6.00
CA ILE A 57 2.05 1.55 -4.76
C ILE A 57 1.61 2.77 -3.94
N ALA A 58 2.46 3.80 -3.86
CA ALA A 58 2.13 5.03 -3.14
C ALA A 58 0.93 5.78 -3.77
N TRP A 59 0.74 5.70 -5.09
CA TRP A 59 -0.46 6.20 -5.79
C TRP A 59 -1.68 5.34 -5.50
N GLY A 60 -1.58 4.02 -5.69
CA GLY A 60 -2.69 3.10 -5.51
C GLY A 60 -3.25 3.11 -4.08
N ALA A 61 -2.40 3.32 -3.09
CA ALA A 61 -2.82 3.46 -1.69
C ALA A 61 -3.75 4.67 -1.50
N MET A 62 -3.44 5.82 -2.14
CA MET A 62 -4.30 7.00 -2.05
C MET A 62 -5.65 6.80 -2.76
N GLY A 63 -5.70 6.06 -3.87
CA GLY A 63 -6.97 5.71 -4.51
C GLY A 63 -7.87 4.84 -3.62
N ALA A 64 -7.29 3.88 -2.90
CA ALA A 64 -8.03 3.11 -1.90
C ALA A 64 -8.51 3.99 -0.72
N ALA A 65 -7.69 4.96 -0.28
CA ALA A 65 -8.07 5.92 0.75
C ALA A 65 -9.22 6.83 0.30
N GLU A 66 -9.21 7.32 -0.93
CA GLU A 66 -10.30 8.13 -1.52
C GLU A 66 -11.61 7.35 -1.53
N PHE A 67 -11.57 6.08 -1.97
CA PHE A 67 -12.76 5.23 -1.91
C PHE A 67 -13.30 5.13 -0.48
N CYS A 68 -12.44 4.82 0.50
CA CYS A 68 -12.85 4.67 1.88
C CYS A 68 -13.42 5.97 2.48
N TRP A 69 -12.85 7.11 2.12
CA TRP A 69 -13.34 8.41 2.56
C TRP A 69 -14.70 8.72 1.95
N ASN A 70 -14.90 8.53 0.64
CA ASN A 70 -16.18 8.74 -0.03
C ASN A 70 -17.28 7.84 0.56
N ALA A 71 -17.00 6.54 0.74
CA ALA A 71 -17.94 5.60 1.35
C ALA A 71 -18.35 6.04 2.76
N ALA A 72 -17.37 6.50 3.57
CA ALA A 72 -17.66 7.00 4.92
C ALA A 72 -18.48 8.29 4.92
N LEU A 73 -18.22 9.20 3.98
CA LEU A 73 -18.97 10.44 3.83
C LEU A 73 -20.42 10.17 3.45
N GLU A 74 -20.65 9.37 2.42
CA GLU A 74 -22.00 9.00 1.95
C GLU A 74 -22.78 8.31 3.08
N TYR A 75 -22.18 7.29 3.72
CA TYR A 75 -22.80 6.61 4.85
C TYR A 75 -23.13 7.56 6.00
N ALA A 76 -22.24 8.49 6.36
CA ALA A 76 -22.47 9.43 7.45
C ALA A 76 -23.57 10.46 7.14
N LEU A 77 -23.79 10.80 5.88
CA LEU A 77 -24.88 11.70 5.45
C LEU A 77 -26.24 11.02 5.49
N GLU A 78 -26.31 9.72 5.18
CA GLU A 78 -27.55 8.96 5.11
C GLU A 78 -27.96 8.35 6.46
N ARG A 79 -26.97 7.83 7.22
CA ARG A 79 -27.23 7.10 8.48
C ARG A 79 -27.64 8.04 9.60
N GLU A 80 -28.84 7.87 10.10
CA GLU A 80 -29.33 8.62 11.27
C GLU A 80 -29.16 7.83 12.59
N GLN A 81 -28.67 8.51 13.59
CA GLN A 81 -28.65 8.08 15.00
C GLN A 81 -28.82 9.29 15.92
N PHE A 82 -29.52 9.09 17.05
CA PHE A 82 -29.85 10.17 17.97
C PHE A 82 -30.62 11.33 17.29
N GLY A 83 -31.53 10.98 16.37
CA GLY A 83 -32.43 11.91 15.69
C GLY A 83 -31.78 12.83 14.64
N LYS A 84 -30.55 12.53 14.21
CA LYS A 84 -29.81 13.31 13.18
C LYS A 84 -28.83 12.42 12.42
N PRO A 85 -28.46 12.79 11.17
CA PRO A 85 -27.38 12.13 10.44
C PRO A 85 -26.07 12.07 11.23
N LEU A 86 -25.32 11.00 11.07
CA LEU A 86 -23.99 10.87 11.70
C LEU A 86 -23.06 12.02 11.34
N ALA A 87 -23.15 12.54 10.10
CA ALA A 87 -22.38 13.68 9.63
C ALA A 87 -22.58 14.96 10.47
N SER A 88 -23.66 15.06 11.27
CA SER A 88 -23.88 16.18 12.18
C SER A 88 -23.07 16.09 13.49
N LYS A 89 -22.37 14.98 13.73
CA LYS A 89 -21.60 14.73 14.96
C LYS A 89 -20.15 15.19 14.78
N GLN A 90 -19.64 15.97 15.73
CA GLN A 90 -18.29 16.55 15.66
C GLN A 90 -17.18 15.51 15.51
N LEU A 91 -17.27 14.34 16.17
CA LEU A 91 -16.27 13.28 16.05
C LEU A 91 -16.25 12.66 14.66
N ILE A 92 -17.38 12.59 13.98
CA ILE A 92 -17.46 12.11 12.59
C ILE A 92 -16.88 13.17 11.64
N GLN A 93 -17.26 14.44 11.80
CA GLN A 93 -16.73 15.55 11.01
C GLN A 93 -15.21 15.63 11.12
N LYS A 94 -14.67 15.49 12.34
CA LYS A 94 -13.21 15.45 12.56
C LYS A 94 -12.56 14.32 11.79
N LYS A 95 -13.07 13.09 11.88
CA LYS A 95 -12.52 11.94 11.13
C LYS A 95 -12.53 12.19 9.63
N LEU A 96 -13.63 12.70 9.09
CA LEU A 96 -13.74 13.01 7.65
C LEU A 96 -12.74 14.08 7.22
N ALA A 97 -12.54 15.13 8.03
CA ALA A 97 -11.57 16.18 7.75
C ALA A 97 -10.12 15.67 7.81
N ASP A 98 -9.79 14.84 8.82
CA ASP A 98 -8.46 14.23 8.95
C ASP A 98 -8.17 13.34 7.71
N MET A 99 -9.12 12.50 7.29
CA MET A 99 -8.98 11.62 6.13
C MET A 99 -8.73 12.43 4.84
N GLN A 100 -9.55 13.47 4.58
CA GLN A 100 -9.39 14.33 3.42
C GLN A 100 -8.03 15.04 3.41
N THR A 101 -7.58 15.53 4.56
CA THR A 101 -6.28 16.19 4.72
C THR A 101 -5.14 15.26 4.30
N GLU A 102 -5.10 14.04 4.85
CA GLU A 102 -4.04 13.08 4.55
C GLU A 102 -4.06 12.60 3.09
N ILE A 103 -5.24 12.42 2.49
CA ILE A 103 -5.38 12.10 1.07
C ILE A 103 -4.81 13.23 0.21
N THR A 104 -5.18 14.48 0.50
CA THR A 104 -4.73 15.64 -0.26
C THR A 104 -3.20 15.77 -0.20
N LEU A 105 -2.60 15.67 0.98
CA LEU A 105 -1.16 15.74 1.16
C LEU A 105 -0.45 14.56 0.48
N GLY A 106 -0.99 13.35 0.60
CA GLY A 106 -0.46 12.16 -0.05
C GLY A 106 -0.45 12.26 -1.57
N LEU A 107 -1.55 12.73 -2.17
CA LEU A 107 -1.66 12.93 -3.63
C LEU A 107 -0.70 14.02 -4.12
N GLN A 108 -0.62 15.15 -3.44
CA GLN A 108 0.29 16.25 -3.84
C GLN A 108 1.76 15.83 -3.75
N SER A 109 2.13 15.09 -2.71
CA SER A 109 3.51 14.64 -2.53
C SER A 109 3.93 13.61 -3.58
N VAL A 110 3.05 12.63 -3.92
CA VAL A 110 3.37 11.63 -4.94
C VAL A 110 3.35 12.23 -6.35
N LEU A 111 2.50 13.23 -6.62
CA LEU A 111 2.55 14.01 -7.87
C LEU A 111 3.86 14.79 -7.99
N ARG A 112 4.32 15.42 -6.91
CA ARG A 112 5.63 16.11 -6.91
C ARG A 112 6.78 15.14 -7.20
N LEU A 113 6.73 13.94 -6.61
CA LEU A 113 7.74 12.91 -6.89
C LEU A 113 7.73 12.49 -8.36
N GLY A 114 6.55 12.33 -8.98
CA GLY A 114 6.44 12.02 -10.41
C GLY A 114 7.16 13.05 -11.28
N ARG A 115 6.97 14.34 -10.99
CA ARG A 115 7.69 15.42 -11.69
C ARG A 115 9.20 15.36 -11.49
N LEU A 116 9.66 14.95 -10.29
CA LEU A 116 11.10 14.76 -10.04
C LEU A 116 11.66 13.54 -10.79
N ILE A 117 10.85 12.50 -11.00
CA ILE A 117 11.21 11.35 -11.85
C ILE A 117 11.40 11.82 -13.29
N ASP A 118 10.43 12.57 -13.85
CA ASP A 118 10.50 13.10 -15.22
C ASP A 118 11.72 14.03 -15.43
N GLU A 119 12.05 14.81 -14.39
CA GLU A 119 13.23 15.69 -14.39
C GLU A 119 14.57 14.96 -14.11
N ASN A 120 14.58 13.63 -13.93
CA ASN A 120 15.75 12.84 -13.53
C ASN A 120 16.41 13.32 -12.22
N LYS A 121 15.62 13.87 -11.29
CA LYS A 121 16.07 14.36 -9.96
C LYS A 121 15.62 13.46 -8.80
N MET A 122 14.94 12.37 -9.11
CA MET A 122 14.47 11.41 -8.10
C MET A 122 15.64 10.70 -7.44
N LYS A 123 15.52 10.46 -6.13
CA LYS A 123 16.38 9.57 -5.35
C LYS A 123 15.55 8.44 -4.73
N PRO A 124 16.07 7.21 -4.62
CA PRO A 124 15.31 6.07 -4.10
C PRO A 124 14.66 6.29 -2.73
N GLU A 125 15.31 7.03 -1.84
CA GLU A 125 14.76 7.35 -0.52
C GLU A 125 13.50 8.24 -0.59
N MET A 126 13.30 9.01 -1.66
CA MET A 126 12.07 9.78 -1.86
C MET A 126 10.87 8.86 -2.13
N ILE A 127 11.08 7.77 -2.87
CA ILE A 127 10.06 6.73 -3.08
C ILE A 127 9.76 6.02 -1.76
N SER A 128 10.80 5.66 -1.01
CA SER A 128 10.65 5.05 0.33
C SER A 128 9.83 5.94 1.28
N LEU A 129 10.06 7.24 1.27
CA LEU A 129 9.31 8.21 2.06
C LEU A 129 7.81 8.14 1.74
N LEU A 130 7.46 8.19 0.45
CA LEU A 130 6.06 8.27 0.04
C LEU A 130 5.34 6.92 0.13
N LYS A 131 6.02 5.82 -0.20
CA LYS A 131 5.44 4.47 0.01
C LYS A 131 5.11 4.26 1.48
N ARG A 132 6.06 4.53 2.36
CA ARG A 132 5.87 4.42 3.81
C ARG A 132 4.69 5.27 4.30
N ASN A 133 4.68 6.56 3.94
CA ASN A 133 3.64 7.48 4.39
C ASN A 133 2.26 7.11 3.84
N ASN A 134 2.14 6.99 2.51
CA ASN A 134 0.85 6.87 1.86
C ASN A 134 0.17 5.52 2.17
N CYS A 135 0.93 4.42 2.24
CA CYS A 135 0.35 3.12 2.60
C CYS A 135 -0.16 3.10 4.05
N GLN A 136 0.61 3.64 5.00
CA GLN A 136 0.17 3.72 6.40
C GLN A 136 -1.06 4.63 6.55
N LYS A 137 -1.05 5.82 5.92
CA LYS A 137 -2.18 6.75 5.97
C LYS A 137 -3.44 6.18 5.32
N ALA A 138 -3.29 5.47 4.20
CA ALA A 138 -4.41 4.79 3.57
C ALA A 138 -5.03 3.71 4.48
N LEU A 139 -4.20 2.95 5.18
CA LEU A 139 -4.65 1.96 6.15
C LEU A 139 -5.39 2.61 7.34
N ASP A 140 -4.87 3.70 7.89
CA ASP A 140 -5.51 4.45 8.96
C ASP A 140 -6.86 5.04 8.51
N ILE A 141 -6.94 5.55 7.28
CA ILE A 141 -8.17 6.04 6.66
C ILE A 141 -9.19 4.91 6.49
N ALA A 142 -8.78 3.76 5.98
CA ALA A 142 -9.67 2.61 5.82
C ALA A 142 -10.23 2.13 7.17
N ARG A 143 -9.39 2.07 8.22
CA ARG A 143 -9.82 1.74 9.59
C ARG A 143 -10.80 2.77 10.14
N SER A 144 -10.58 4.06 9.89
CA SER A 144 -11.49 5.14 10.28
C SER A 144 -12.82 5.05 9.55
N SER A 145 -12.80 4.76 8.25
CA SER A 145 -14.00 4.50 7.45
C SER A 145 -14.80 3.32 7.99
N ARG A 146 -14.12 2.18 8.22
CA ARG A 146 -14.74 1.00 8.83
C ARG A 146 -15.41 1.34 10.17
N ASP A 147 -14.76 2.16 10.99
CA ASP A 147 -15.28 2.58 12.28
C ASP A 147 -16.53 3.47 12.14
N ILE A 148 -16.55 4.41 11.20
CA ILE A 148 -17.73 5.26 10.91
C ILE A 148 -18.95 4.41 10.53
N HIS A 149 -18.75 3.32 9.79
CA HIS A 149 -19.82 2.39 9.40
C HIS A 149 -20.33 1.52 10.59
N GLY A 150 -19.63 1.51 11.72
CA GLY A 150 -19.99 0.68 12.86
C GLY A 150 -20.03 -0.81 12.52
N GLY A 151 -21.10 -1.53 12.89
CA GLY A 151 -21.28 -2.94 12.56
C GLY A 151 -21.32 -3.23 11.06
N ASN A 152 -21.89 -2.33 10.27
CA ASN A 152 -21.94 -2.44 8.81
C ASN A 152 -20.54 -2.39 8.17
N GLY A 153 -19.57 -1.75 8.83
CA GLY A 153 -18.19 -1.67 8.36
C GLY A 153 -17.43 -3.01 8.37
N ILE A 154 -18.03 -4.09 8.90
CA ILE A 154 -17.44 -5.44 8.90
C ILE A 154 -18.04 -6.30 7.77
N SER A 155 -19.16 -5.86 7.18
CA SER A 155 -19.81 -6.52 6.06
C SER A 155 -19.06 -6.24 4.75
N ASP A 156 -19.10 -7.18 3.81
CA ASP A 156 -18.55 -6.98 2.46
C ASP A 156 -19.42 -6.08 1.57
N GLU A 157 -20.65 -5.77 1.99
CA GLU A 157 -21.60 -4.89 1.31
C GLU A 157 -21.04 -3.48 1.07
N TYR A 158 -20.34 -2.92 2.06
CA TYR A 158 -19.75 -1.57 1.99
C TYR A 158 -18.30 -1.55 1.50
N HIS A 159 -17.68 -2.69 1.32
CA HIS A 159 -16.30 -2.88 0.84
C HIS A 159 -15.18 -2.26 1.71
N VAL A 160 -15.49 -1.51 2.75
CA VAL A 160 -14.47 -0.84 3.58
C VAL A 160 -13.58 -1.84 4.32
N ILE A 161 -14.15 -2.94 4.82
CA ILE A 161 -13.34 -4.00 5.46
C ILE A 161 -12.39 -4.68 4.46
N ARG A 162 -12.80 -4.84 3.21
CA ARG A 162 -11.95 -5.37 2.14
C ARG A 162 -10.73 -4.47 1.92
N HIS A 163 -10.93 -3.15 1.91
CA HIS A 163 -9.82 -2.20 1.80
C HIS A 163 -8.92 -2.24 3.02
N CYS A 164 -9.46 -2.37 4.25
CA CYS A 164 -8.65 -2.58 5.44
C CYS A 164 -7.74 -3.80 5.29
N MET A 165 -8.30 -4.96 4.94
CA MET A 165 -7.52 -6.19 4.76
C MET A 165 -6.47 -6.07 3.64
N ASN A 166 -6.84 -5.48 2.50
CA ASN A 166 -5.92 -5.31 1.38
C ASN A 166 -4.77 -4.35 1.74
N LEU A 167 -5.05 -3.27 2.44
CA LEU A 167 -4.04 -2.28 2.81
C LEU A 167 -3.06 -2.79 3.87
N GLU A 168 -3.41 -3.79 4.68
CA GLU A 168 -2.43 -4.50 5.52
C GLU A 168 -1.33 -5.15 4.65
N ALA A 169 -1.72 -5.81 3.54
CA ALA A 169 -0.74 -6.35 2.60
C ALA A 169 0.05 -5.24 1.89
N VAL A 170 -0.63 -4.20 1.42
CA VAL A 170 0.00 -3.06 0.72
C VAL A 170 1.01 -2.35 1.61
N ASN A 171 0.75 -2.22 2.91
CA ASN A 171 1.69 -1.64 3.88
C ASN A 171 2.89 -2.55 4.17
N THR A 172 2.76 -3.87 3.86
CA THR A 172 3.76 -4.88 4.16
C THR A 172 4.69 -5.20 3.00
N TYR A 173 4.14 -5.35 1.78
CA TYR A 173 4.92 -5.79 0.62
C TYR A 173 5.78 -4.67 0.01
N GLU A 174 6.70 -5.06 -0.89
CA GLU A 174 7.66 -4.13 -1.54
C GLU A 174 8.44 -3.24 -0.56
N GLY A 175 8.80 -3.81 0.55
CA GLY A 175 9.40 -3.14 1.71
C GLY A 175 8.32 -2.75 2.73
N THR A 176 8.49 -3.26 3.94
CA THR A 176 7.60 -2.92 5.05
C THR A 176 7.74 -1.44 5.43
N TYR A 177 6.76 -0.94 6.18
CA TYR A 177 6.82 0.40 6.78
C TYR A 177 8.16 0.65 7.51
N ASP A 178 8.67 -0.36 8.25
CA ASP A 178 9.92 -0.25 9.01
C ASP A 178 11.15 -0.27 8.11
N ILE A 179 11.20 -1.16 7.10
CA ILE A 179 12.30 -1.19 6.12
C ILE A 179 12.46 0.16 5.42
N HIS A 180 11.37 0.78 5.00
CA HIS A 180 11.43 2.13 4.45
C HIS A 180 11.87 3.18 5.48
N GLY A 181 11.54 2.98 6.76
CA GLY A 181 12.04 3.80 7.87
C GLY A 181 13.57 3.69 8.01
N LEU A 182 14.13 2.48 7.92
CA LEU A 182 15.58 2.24 7.96
C LEU A 182 16.31 2.89 6.77
N ILE A 183 15.74 2.79 5.56
CA ILE A 183 16.29 3.46 4.36
C ILE A 183 16.36 4.97 4.57
N LEU A 184 15.31 5.57 5.13
CA LEU A 184 15.28 7.00 5.44
C LEU A 184 16.25 7.38 6.55
N GLY A 185 16.36 6.57 7.60
CA GLY A 185 17.31 6.75 8.68
C GLY A 185 18.75 6.78 8.17
N LYS A 186 19.11 5.79 7.35
CA LYS A 186 20.43 5.74 6.70
C LYS A 186 20.70 6.98 5.84
N SER A 187 19.73 7.41 5.03
CA SER A 187 19.91 8.57 4.15
C SER A 187 20.15 9.90 4.89
N GLN A 188 19.63 10.00 6.12
CA GLN A 188 19.78 11.20 6.95
C GLN A 188 21.04 11.16 7.83
N THR A 189 21.41 9.99 8.33
CA THR A 189 22.47 9.83 9.35
C THR A 189 23.75 9.29 8.78
N SER A 190 23.74 8.69 7.59
CA SER A 190 24.83 7.92 6.98
C SER A 190 25.20 6.63 7.75
N TYR A 191 24.47 6.26 8.79
CA TYR A 191 24.65 4.99 9.50
C TYR A 191 23.70 3.92 8.98
N GLU A 192 24.21 2.71 8.81
CA GLU A 192 23.39 1.54 8.53
C GLU A 192 22.70 1.05 9.82
N ALA A 193 21.51 0.49 9.67
CA ALA A 193 20.75 -0.01 10.82
C ALA A 193 21.24 -1.41 11.26
N PHE A 194 21.93 -2.12 10.37
CA PHE A 194 22.50 -3.46 10.57
C PHE A 194 23.60 -3.74 9.55
#